data_27f49ccd47f301aba277c0ffeb89dab1
#
_entry.id   27f49ccd47f301aba277c0ffeb89dab1
#
_cell.length_a   1.000
_cell.length_b   1.000
_cell.length_c   1.000
_cell.angle_alpha   90.00
_cell.angle_beta   90.00
_cell.angle_gamma   90.00
#
_symmetry.space_group_name_H-M   'P 1'
#
loop_
_entity.id
_entity.type
_entity.pdbx_description
1 polymer ?
#
loop_
_entity_poly.entity_id
_entity_poly.type
_entity_poly.pdbx_seq_one_letter_code
_entity_poly.pdbx_strand_id
1 'polypeptide(L)'
;METNLFSVSGISMGDEGKGRVVHEILEQIESDSGEPAAGVMKVNGGANAGHTAAGLKLNLLPSGIGNPRVPKLLIGAGVVADPRKFIWEAKPLEARSISVLPRLLIDEKAQVSDLTHRLLDLAWENYRVQQLGMESRGSTGRGISPAYSDETGQWQIFYLAFKQDRKLFSSALQGRVQRAMDTIRHVCKVTEEDWRSFFETLSESELRANKASVDEGIFSSDEFDFNRFQGKDTFSLDFDLLEEVYWQAGSALASCIGDIRTVLLESKKSKRPVVAEFGQAYWLDKRHGFTPNVTASHTTGAELFHSGGIPLQQVKEIGCCKAYDTKVGTHHFLTQIDHEVDRLGKKLAKLEFGTSTGRQRMVGWFDSVEKGNALRYGGFDELVINKLDALSMDQGWEEKLKICTAYRYPDGTLTTSVPRSEEIRQTLEPVYETLNGWKEDIGSITSYHQLPEEAQTYLCRMVGSLIEVAYPDGHANLKLPQIRFIGVGPDPGQIISDVPPTEKLIAEESFTPAVS
;
A
#
# COMPACT_ATOMS: atom_id res chain seq x y z
N MET A 1 -1.28 1.68 -29.99
CA MET A 1 0.01 1.15 -29.51
C MET A 1 -0.29 0.37 -28.23
N GLU A 2 0.07 -0.89 -28.18
CA GLU A 2 -0.11 -1.70 -26.96
C GLU A 2 0.79 -1.12 -25.86
N THR A 3 0.18 -0.87 -24.69
CA THR A 3 0.89 -0.32 -23.52
C THR A 3 1.67 -1.44 -22.84
N ASN A 4 2.98 -1.28 -22.67
CA ASN A 4 3.85 -2.27 -22.04
C ASN A 4 4.10 -2.03 -20.54
N LEU A 5 3.43 -1.04 -19.94
CA LEU A 5 3.50 -0.74 -18.53
C LEU A 5 2.09 -0.70 -17.95
N PHE A 6 1.91 -1.42 -16.86
CA PHE A 6 0.71 -1.37 -16.02
C PHE A 6 1.11 -0.79 -14.68
N SER A 7 0.32 0.12 -14.15
CA SER A 7 0.49 0.71 -12.83
C SER A 7 -0.70 0.33 -11.96
N VAL A 8 -0.45 -0.21 -10.78
CA VAL A 8 -1.48 -0.65 -9.83
C VAL A 8 -1.33 0.15 -8.54
N SER A 9 -2.27 1.05 -8.29
CA SER A 9 -2.29 1.88 -7.08
C SER A 9 -3.68 1.93 -6.44
N GLY A 10 -3.75 2.31 -5.16
CA GLY A 10 -5.03 2.49 -4.46
C GLY A 10 -5.62 3.87 -4.73
N ILE A 11 -6.94 3.97 -4.80
CA ILE A 11 -7.67 5.25 -4.91
C ILE A 11 -8.31 5.71 -3.60
N SER A 12 -8.06 4.98 -2.51
CA SER A 12 -8.57 5.28 -1.15
C SER A 12 -7.40 5.62 -0.21
N MET A 13 -7.35 4.97 0.96
CA MET A 13 -6.38 5.22 2.03
C MET A 13 -5.49 4.01 2.35
N GLY A 14 -5.23 3.15 1.37
CA GLY A 14 -4.46 1.93 1.53
C GLY A 14 -5.32 0.70 1.85
N ASP A 15 -4.69 -0.46 1.78
CA ASP A 15 -5.30 -1.77 2.09
C ASP A 15 -6.42 -2.20 1.13
N GLU A 16 -6.38 -1.73 -0.13
CA GLU A 16 -7.37 -2.02 -1.17
C GLU A 16 -7.19 -3.39 -1.84
N GLY A 17 -6.21 -4.20 -1.39
CA GLY A 17 -5.95 -5.52 -1.95
C GLY A 17 -5.09 -5.52 -3.22
N LYS A 18 -4.21 -4.52 -3.38
CA LYS A 18 -3.33 -4.38 -4.56
C LYS A 18 -2.51 -5.62 -4.90
N GLY A 19 -1.97 -6.32 -3.91
CA GLY A 19 -1.19 -7.53 -4.14
C GLY A 19 -1.99 -8.62 -4.86
N ARG A 20 -3.27 -8.81 -4.49
CA ARG A 20 -4.19 -9.68 -5.21
C ARG A 20 -4.45 -9.17 -6.63
N VAL A 21 -4.69 -7.87 -6.78
CA VAL A 21 -4.94 -7.26 -8.10
C VAL A 21 -3.75 -7.48 -9.03
N VAL A 22 -2.52 -7.31 -8.56
CA VAL A 22 -1.31 -7.61 -9.33
C VAL A 22 -1.29 -9.08 -9.76
N HIS A 23 -1.63 -10.02 -8.87
CA HIS A 23 -1.68 -11.44 -9.20
C HIS A 23 -2.70 -11.72 -10.31
N GLU A 24 -3.93 -11.23 -10.20
CA GLU A 24 -4.99 -11.43 -11.22
C GLU A 24 -4.61 -10.80 -12.57
N ILE A 25 -3.96 -9.63 -12.55
CA ILE A 25 -3.46 -8.98 -13.79
C ILE A 25 -2.38 -9.84 -14.46
N LEU A 26 -1.49 -10.45 -13.68
CA LEU A 26 -0.45 -11.32 -14.23
C LEU A 26 -1.05 -12.57 -14.90
N GLU A 27 -2.05 -13.19 -14.27
CA GLU A 27 -2.78 -14.33 -14.85
C GLU A 27 -3.51 -13.94 -16.15
N GLN A 28 -4.15 -12.77 -16.17
CA GLN A 28 -4.81 -12.25 -17.37
C GLN A 28 -3.82 -11.97 -18.51
N ILE A 29 -2.67 -11.31 -18.20
CA ILE A 29 -1.62 -11.05 -19.20
C ILE A 29 -1.14 -12.35 -19.83
N GLU A 30 -0.90 -13.36 -19.00
CA GLU A 30 -0.43 -14.65 -19.45
C GLU A 30 -1.50 -15.40 -20.27
N SER A 31 -2.76 -15.36 -19.84
CA SER A 31 -3.89 -15.94 -20.57
C SER A 31 -4.08 -15.30 -21.94
N ASP A 32 -3.98 -13.98 -22.04
CA ASP A 32 -4.24 -13.22 -23.27
C ASP A 32 -3.09 -13.32 -24.29
N SER A 33 -1.85 -13.37 -23.82
CA SER A 33 -0.65 -13.33 -24.69
C SER A 33 0.04 -14.68 -24.87
N GLY A 34 -0.23 -15.67 -24.01
CA GLY A 34 0.51 -16.93 -23.92
C GLY A 34 1.88 -16.81 -23.25
N GLU A 35 2.30 -15.58 -22.90
CA GLU A 35 3.59 -15.26 -22.30
C GLU A 35 3.42 -14.56 -20.95
N PRO A 36 4.24 -14.88 -19.93
CA PRO A 36 4.17 -14.17 -18.65
C PRO A 36 4.67 -12.73 -18.81
N ALA A 37 4.24 -11.84 -17.91
CA ALA A 37 4.81 -10.51 -17.80
C ALA A 37 6.36 -10.56 -17.68
N ALA A 38 7.05 -9.52 -18.15
CA ALA A 38 8.51 -9.43 -18.05
C ALA A 38 8.99 -9.28 -16.61
N GLY A 39 8.15 -8.68 -15.76
CA GLY A 39 8.44 -8.52 -14.34
C GLY A 39 7.35 -7.79 -13.57
N VAL A 40 7.50 -7.78 -12.25
CA VAL A 40 6.71 -6.94 -11.35
C VAL A 40 7.67 -6.01 -10.60
N MET A 41 7.36 -4.72 -10.57
CA MET A 41 8.19 -3.68 -9.96
C MET A 41 7.49 -3.08 -8.75
N LYS A 42 8.15 -3.11 -7.58
CA LYS A 42 7.77 -2.26 -6.46
C LYS A 42 8.29 -0.86 -6.70
N VAL A 43 7.39 0.12 -6.69
CA VAL A 43 7.68 1.50 -7.10
C VAL A 43 8.21 2.35 -5.95
N ASN A 44 7.56 2.29 -4.77
CA ASN A 44 7.78 3.22 -3.68
C ASN A 44 7.62 2.56 -2.31
N GLY A 45 7.86 3.33 -1.25
CA GLY A 45 7.73 2.87 0.13
C GLY A 45 8.87 1.93 0.52
N GLY A 46 8.57 1.00 1.40
CA GLY A 46 9.52 0.01 1.90
C GLY A 46 8.75 -1.15 2.54
N ALA A 47 9.21 -1.64 3.68
CA ALA A 47 8.57 -2.74 4.41
C ALA A 47 7.31 -2.31 5.20
N ASN A 48 6.80 -1.11 5.00
CA ASN A 48 5.59 -0.58 5.63
C ASN A 48 4.28 -0.95 4.90
N ALA A 49 4.37 -1.46 3.67
CA ALA A 49 3.22 -1.82 2.86
C ALA A 49 3.04 -3.33 2.83
N GLY A 50 2.32 -3.87 3.82
CA GLY A 50 1.95 -5.29 3.82
C GLY A 50 0.88 -5.58 2.77
N HIS A 51 1.09 -6.64 1.98
CA HIS A 51 0.12 -7.11 1.01
C HIS A 51 0.11 -8.64 0.94
N THR A 52 -1.01 -9.19 0.47
CA THR A 52 -1.16 -10.63 0.26
C THR A 52 -1.34 -10.89 -1.22
N ALA A 53 -0.52 -11.78 -1.78
CA ALA A 53 -0.61 -12.23 -3.17
C ALA A 53 -0.46 -13.74 -3.21
N ALA A 54 -1.36 -14.45 -3.89
CA ALA A 54 -1.37 -15.91 -3.99
C ALA A 54 -1.20 -16.61 -2.62
N GLY A 55 -1.85 -16.10 -1.58
CA GLY A 55 -1.74 -16.62 -0.21
C GLY A 55 -0.45 -16.27 0.55
N LEU A 56 0.51 -15.60 -0.10
CA LEU A 56 1.77 -15.18 0.51
C LEU A 56 1.62 -13.79 1.14
N LYS A 57 2.07 -13.66 2.40
CA LYS A 57 2.12 -12.38 3.10
C LYS A 57 3.48 -11.72 2.86
N LEU A 58 3.48 -10.59 2.18
CA LEU A 58 4.67 -9.85 1.77
C LEU A 58 4.65 -8.43 2.35
N ASN A 59 5.82 -7.85 2.55
CA ASN A 59 5.96 -6.45 2.93
C ASN A 59 6.88 -5.68 1.97
N LEU A 60 8.00 -6.29 1.58
CA LEU A 60 9.02 -5.66 0.73
C LEU A 60 9.11 -6.29 -0.66
N LEU A 61 9.03 -7.61 -0.76
CA LEU A 61 9.09 -8.31 -2.04
C LEU A 61 7.85 -8.01 -2.90
N PRO A 62 7.99 -7.84 -4.24
CA PRO A 62 6.87 -7.60 -5.14
C PRO A 62 5.90 -8.78 -5.22
N SER A 63 4.61 -8.50 -5.42
CA SER A 63 3.52 -9.50 -5.49
C SER A 63 3.67 -10.52 -6.62
N GLY A 64 4.46 -10.21 -7.64
CA GLY A 64 4.76 -11.14 -8.75
C GLY A 64 5.48 -12.42 -8.33
N ILE A 65 5.93 -12.50 -7.07
CA ILE A 65 6.56 -13.71 -6.53
C ILE A 65 5.61 -14.91 -6.55
N GLY A 66 4.30 -14.66 -6.42
CA GLY A 66 3.26 -15.70 -6.45
C GLY A 66 3.11 -16.42 -7.79
N ASN A 67 3.56 -15.82 -8.89
CA ASN A 67 3.61 -16.46 -10.20
C ASN A 67 5.06 -16.85 -10.55
N PRO A 68 5.42 -18.16 -10.56
CA PRO A 68 6.79 -18.60 -10.79
C PRO A 68 7.28 -18.35 -12.23
N ARG A 69 6.40 -18.10 -13.17
CA ARG A 69 6.73 -17.80 -14.57
C ARG A 69 7.17 -16.35 -14.78
N VAL A 70 6.87 -15.43 -13.87
CA VAL A 70 7.35 -14.05 -13.92
C VAL A 70 8.87 -14.04 -13.66
N PRO A 71 9.71 -13.66 -14.63
CA PRO A 71 11.15 -13.86 -14.52
C PRO A 71 11.86 -12.81 -13.64
N LYS A 72 11.26 -11.64 -13.41
CA LYS A 72 11.90 -10.55 -12.67
C LYS A 72 11.00 -9.94 -11.60
N LEU A 73 11.57 -9.80 -10.41
CA LEU A 73 11.03 -9.11 -9.26
C LEU A 73 11.88 -7.84 -9.05
N LEU A 74 11.35 -6.69 -9.46
CA LEU A 74 12.11 -5.44 -9.53
C LEU A 74 11.84 -4.59 -8.29
N ILE A 75 12.88 -4.02 -7.71
CA ILE A 75 12.81 -3.00 -6.67
C ILE A 75 13.30 -1.69 -7.29
N GLY A 76 12.40 -0.72 -7.42
CA GLY A 76 12.70 0.57 -8.03
C GLY A 76 13.58 1.47 -7.17
N ALA A 77 14.20 2.48 -7.80
CA ALA A 77 15.05 3.46 -7.12
C ALA A 77 14.30 4.27 -6.04
N GLY A 78 12.98 4.42 -6.18
CA GLY A 78 12.12 5.10 -5.20
C GLY A 78 11.82 4.29 -3.93
N VAL A 79 12.39 3.09 -3.76
CA VAL A 79 12.15 2.23 -2.58
C VAL A 79 13.24 2.45 -1.53
N VAL A 80 12.81 2.53 -0.26
CA VAL A 80 13.70 2.55 0.91
C VAL A 80 13.61 1.20 1.63
N ALA A 81 14.69 0.43 1.65
CA ALA A 81 14.64 -0.96 2.09
C ALA A 81 15.78 -1.35 3.04
N ASP A 82 15.42 -2.05 4.12
CA ASP A 82 16.39 -2.72 4.99
C ASP A 82 16.86 -4.02 4.30
N PRO A 83 18.18 -4.22 4.02
CA PRO A 83 18.69 -5.39 3.34
C PRO A 83 18.38 -6.69 4.07
N ARG A 84 18.30 -6.69 5.39
CA ARG A 84 17.91 -7.87 6.19
C ARG A 84 16.48 -8.29 5.87
N LYS A 85 15.59 -7.32 5.59
CA LYS A 85 14.18 -7.60 5.32
C LYS A 85 13.98 -8.42 4.05
N PHE A 86 14.79 -8.20 3.03
CA PHE A 86 14.80 -9.07 1.84
C PHE A 86 15.15 -10.52 2.21
N ILE A 87 16.17 -10.70 3.05
CA ILE A 87 16.59 -12.04 3.49
C ILE A 87 15.51 -12.69 4.35
N TRP A 88 14.89 -11.93 5.25
CA TRP A 88 13.83 -12.43 6.14
C TRP A 88 12.57 -12.84 5.37
N GLU A 89 12.26 -12.20 4.25
CA GLU A 89 11.14 -12.60 3.40
C GLU A 89 11.52 -13.69 2.39
N ALA A 90 12.73 -13.67 1.84
CA ALA A 90 13.17 -14.62 0.82
C ALA A 90 13.42 -16.03 1.38
N LYS A 91 14.18 -16.17 2.46
CA LYS A 91 14.54 -17.50 3.01
C LYS A 91 13.35 -18.40 3.31
N PRO A 92 12.28 -17.96 3.98
CA PRO A 92 11.11 -18.82 4.23
C PRO A 92 10.40 -19.25 2.94
N LEU A 93 10.42 -18.42 1.91
CA LEU A 93 9.83 -18.75 0.62
C LEU A 93 10.70 -19.76 -0.14
N GLU A 94 12.00 -19.55 -0.15
CA GLU A 94 12.96 -20.47 -0.78
C GLU A 94 12.99 -21.84 -0.09
N ALA A 95 12.82 -21.89 1.22
CA ALA A 95 12.64 -23.15 1.97
C ALA A 95 11.40 -23.94 1.52
N ARG A 96 10.39 -23.23 0.97
CA ARG A 96 9.19 -23.81 0.35
C ARG A 96 9.31 -23.97 -1.16
N SER A 97 10.53 -23.96 -1.70
CA SER A 97 10.83 -24.09 -3.13
C SER A 97 10.28 -22.96 -4.02
N ILE A 98 9.99 -21.80 -3.45
CA ILE A 98 9.63 -20.60 -4.21
C ILE A 98 10.90 -19.82 -4.51
N SER A 99 11.30 -19.75 -5.79
CA SER A 99 12.50 -19.03 -6.21
C SER A 99 12.33 -17.52 -6.03
N VAL A 100 13.20 -16.89 -5.25
CA VAL A 100 13.19 -15.45 -4.94
C VAL A 100 14.44 -14.75 -5.44
N LEU A 101 15.58 -15.01 -4.82
CA LEU A 101 16.83 -14.29 -5.09
C LEU A 101 17.30 -14.36 -6.55
N PRO A 102 17.17 -15.47 -7.29
CA PRO A 102 17.53 -15.52 -8.72
C PRO A 102 16.67 -14.61 -9.62
N ARG A 103 15.46 -14.25 -9.15
CA ARG A 103 14.52 -13.40 -9.87
C ARG A 103 14.59 -11.95 -9.41
N LEU A 104 15.14 -11.69 -8.21
CA LEU A 104 15.20 -10.36 -7.60
C LEU A 104 16.23 -9.47 -8.31
N LEU A 105 15.83 -8.25 -8.63
CA LEU A 105 16.72 -7.19 -9.11
C LEU A 105 16.39 -5.89 -8.37
N ILE A 106 17.31 -5.47 -7.51
CA ILE A 106 17.24 -4.24 -6.74
C ILE A 106 17.99 -3.15 -7.50
N ASP A 107 17.32 -2.03 -7.78
CA ASP A 107 18.00 -0.91 -8.41
C ASP A 107 19.19 -0.46 -7.57
N GLU A 108 20.32 -0.21 -8.21
CA GLU A 108 21.54 0.23 -7.53
C GLU A 108 21.37 1.58 -6.81
N LYS A 109 20.36 2.38 -7.20
CA LYS A 109 19.98 3.65 -6.56
C LYS A 109 18.85 3.51 -5.54
N ALA A 110 18.30 2.32 -5.33
CA ALA A 110 17.42 2.08 -4.21
C ALA A 110 18.16 2.40 -2.89
N GLN A 111 17.44 2.97 -1.92
CA GLN A 111 18.06 3.45 -0.70
C GLN A 111 18.09 2.39 0.40
N VAL A 112 19.25 2.26 1.05
CA VAL A 112 19.42 1.44 2.24
C VAL A 112 18.73 2.11 3.44
N SER A 113 17.71 1.46 3.99
CA SER A 113 17.14 1.74 5.29
C SER A 113 17.81 0.87 6.35
N ASP A 114 18.02 1.38 7.56
CA ASP A 114 18.67 0.67 8.65
C ASP A 114 18.01 0.94 10.02
N LEU A 115 18.61 0.39 11.08
CA LEU A 115 18.11 0.53 12.44
C LEU A 115 18.00 2.00 12.87
N THR A 116 18.90 2.88 12.43
CA THR A 116 18.87 4.30 12.81
C THR A 116 17.59 4.99 12.34
N HIS A 117 17.10 4.64 11.15
CA HIS A 117 15.83 5.15 10.64
C HIS A 117 14.64 4.65 11.47
N ARG A 118 14.67 3.39 11.92
CA ARG A 118 13.61 2.84 12.78
C ARG A 118 13.58 3.53 14.13
N LEU A 119 14.74 3.77 14.74
CA LEU A 119 14.87 4.51 16.00
C LEU A 119 14.41 5.96 15.86
N LEU A 120 14.78 6.64 14.76
CA LEU A 120 14.29 7.98 14.45
C LEU A 120 12.77 8.04 14.26
N ASP A 121 12.18 7.02 13.63
CA ASP A 121 10.73 6.93 13.42
C ASP A 121 9.98 6.90 14.76
N LEU A 122 10.48 6.10 15.71
CA LEU A 122 9.95 6.06 17.08
C LEU A 122 10.20 7.35 17.85
N ALA A 123 11.39 7.92 17.71
CA ALA A 123 11.75 9.18 18.38
C ALA A 123 10.90 10.37 17.89
N TRP A 124 10.55 10.43 16.60
CA TRP A 124 9.67 11.45 16.04
C TRP A 124 8.23 11.31 16.55
N GLU A 125 7.73 10.07 16.67
CA GLU A 125 6.41 9.84 17.28
C GLU A 125 6.41 10.21 18.78
N ASN A 126 7.47 9.83 19.51
CA ASN A 126 7.65 10.21 20.92
C ASN A 126 7.70 11.73 21.08
N TYR A 127 8.50 12.43 20.29
CA TYR A 127 8.60 13.89 20.30
C TYR A 127 7.25 14.57 20.03
N ARG A 128 6.51 14.05 19.05
CA ARG A 128 5.20 14.56 18.69
C ARG A 128 4.22 14.50 19.86
N VAL A 129 4.19 13.37 20.55
CA VAL A 129 3.29 13.15 21.70
C VAL A 129 3.79 13.87 22.95
N GLN A 130 5.04 13.64 23.34
CA GLN A 130 5.55 14.07 24.64
C GLN A 130 6.00 15.54 24.68
N GLN A 131 6.52 16.08 23.58
CA GLN A 131 7.02 17.45 23.54
C GLN A 131 6.04 18.44 22.92
N LEU A 132 5.25 18.00 21.92
CA LEU A 132 4.32 18.89 21.21
C LEU A 132 2.87 18.72 21.67
N GLY A 133 2.55 17.70 22.48
CA GLY A 133 1.18 17.41 22.92
C GLY A 133 0.22 17.06 21.77
N MET A 134 0.76 16.57 20.65
CA MET A 134 -0.02 16.20 19.46
C MET A 134 -0.35 14.71 19.50
N GLU A 135 -1.37 14.32 18.73
CA GLU A 135 -1.69 12.89 18.55
C GLU A 135 -0.60 12.15 17.77
N SER A 136 -0.40 10.88 18.09
CA SER A 136 0.45 9.97 17.30
C SER A 136 -0.11 9.82 15.90
N ARG A 137 0.75 9.82 14.88
CA ARG A 137 0.36 9.48 13.51
C ARG A 137 0.13 7.98 13.31
N GLY A 138 0.54 7.17 14.28
CA GLY A 138 0.48 5.73 14.18
C GLY A 138 1.52 5.15 13.23
N SER A 139 2.76 5.67 13.28
CA SER A 139 3.86 5.15 12.48
C SER A 139 4.00 3.62 12.60
N THR A 140 4.44 2.99 11.53
CA THR A 140 4.70 1.54 11.50
C THR A 140 5.99 1.13 12.20
N GLY A 141 6.84 2.09 12.61
CA GLY A 141 8.17 1.84 13.17
C GLY A 141 9.13 1.17 12.17
N ARG A 142 8.89 1.35 10.87
CA ARG A 142 9.72 0.78 9.80
C ARG A 142 10.78 1.75 9.27
N GLY A 143 10.84 2.97 9.80
CA GLY A 143 11.86 3.96 9.46
C GLY A 143 11.69 4.60 8.08
N ILE A 144 10.50 4.58 7.52
CA ILE A 144 10.25 5.04 6.14
C ILE A 144 10.43 6.54 6.01
N SER A 145 9.76 7.33 6.87
CA SER A 145 9.87 8.79 6.82
C SER A 145 11.28 9.29 7.08
N PRO A 146 12.03 8.78 8.08
CA PRO A 146 13.43 9.14 8.26
C PRO A 146 14.33 8.78 7.07
N ALA A 147 14.10 7.63 6.42
CA ALA A 147 14.88 7.24 5.25
C ALA A 147 14.66 8.20 4.07
N TYR A 148 13.41 8.55 3.75
CA TYR A 148 13.14 9.58 2.73
C TYR A 148 13.62 10.98 3.12
N SER A 149 13.69 11.30 4.41
CA SER A 149 14.31 12.54 4.89
C SER A 149 15.81 12.57 4.57
N ASP A 150 16.50 11.44 4.71
CA ASP A 150 17.91 11.28 4.31
C ASP A 150 18.10 11.47 2.81
N GLU A 151 17.18 10.96 1.98
CA GLU A 151 17.21 11.19 0.54
C GLU A 151 17.12 12.68 0.21
N THR A 152 16.14 13.38 0.79
CA THR A 152 15.98 14.82 0.60
C THR A 152 17.17 15.62 1.11
N GLY A 153 17.76 15.19 2.24
CA GLY A 153 18.95 15.80 2.84
C GLY A 153 20.27 15.40 2.18
N GLN A 154 20.25 14.52 1.18
CA GLN A 154 21.43 13.99 0.48
C GLN A 154 22.40 13.20 1.40
N TRP A 155 21.83 12.49 2.37
CA TRP A 155 22.56 11.60 3.29
C TRP A 155 22.33 10.12 3.03
N GLN A 156 21.65 9.81 1.92
CA GLN A 156 21.28 8.44 1.57
C GLN A 156 22.50 7.56 1.28
N ILE A 157 22.37 6.28 1.64
CA ILE A 157 23.26 5.21 1.23
C ILE A 157 22.50 4.37 0.21
N PHE A 158 23.05 4.21 -0.98
CA PHE A 158 22.44 3.41 -2.04
C PHE A 158 22.83 1.94 -1.94
N TYR A 159 22.03 1.06 -2.49
CA TYR A 159 22.36 -0.37 -2.58
C TYR A 159 23.64 -0.64 -3.35
N LEU A 160 24.02 0.24 -4.28
CA LEU A 160 25.31 0.20 -4.98
C LEU A 160 26.51 0.09 -4.02
N ALA A 161 26.41 0.65 -2.80
CA ALA A 161 27.47 0.59 -1.80
C ALA A 161 27.92 -0.85 -1.47
N PHE A 162 27.00 -1.82 -1.51
CA PHE A 162 27.31 -3.22 -1.25
C PHE A 162 28.09 -3.92 -2.39
N LYS A 163 28.29 -3.25 -3.51
CA LYS A 163 29.16 -3.68 -4.63
C LYS A 163 30.50 -2.93 -4.67
N GLN A 164 30.71 -2.02 -3.72
CA GLN A 164 31.88 -1.16 -3.62
C GLN A 164 32.76 -1.52 -2.42
N ASP A 165 33.71 -0.65 -2.06
CA ASP A 165 34.57 -0.85 -0.88
C ASP A 165 33.75 -0.69 0.41
N ARG A 166 33.80 -1.69 1.27
CA ARG A 166 33.15 -1.71 2.59
C ARG A 166 33.47 -0.46 3.41
N LYS A 167 34.68 0.10 3.29
CA LYS A 167 35.09 1.33 4.01
C LYS A 167 34.21 2.53 3.66
N LEU A 168 33.73 2.62 2.41
CA LEU A 168 32.83 3.70 2.00
C LEU A 168 31.46 3.55 2.66
N PHE A 169 30.92 2.33 2.69
CA PHE A 169 29.68 2.02 3.40
C PHE A 169 29.82 2.30 4.90
N SER A 170 30.87 1.80 5.53
CA SER A 170 31.14 1.96 6.95
C SER A 170 31.23 3.45 7.35
N SER A 171 31.97 4.26 6.59
CA SER A 171 32.10 5.70 6.84
C SER A 171 30.76 6.43 6.70
N ALA A 172 29.98 6.11 5.67
CA ALA A 172 28.64 6.72 5.48
C ALA A 172 27.67 6.32 6.59
N LEU A 173 27.67 5.04 6.99
CA LEU A 173 26.85 4.53 8.08
C LEU A 173 27.24 5.18 9.42
N GLN A 174 28.53 5.35 9.69
CA GLN A 174 29.01 6.01 10.91
C GLN A 174 28.50 7.45 11.02
N GLY A 175 28.57 8.22 9.94
CA GLY A 175 28.03 9.59 9.90
C GLY A 175 26.51 9.63 10.12
N ARG A 176 25.79 8.64 9.57
CA ARG A 176 24.34 8.48 9.77
C ARG A 176 24.02 8.13 11.22
N VAL A 177 24.72 7.18 11.84
CA VAL A 177 24.55 6.80 13.25
C VAL A 177 24.75 8.02 14.15
N GLN A 178 25.85 8.76 13.98
CA GLN A 178 26.13 9.95 14.79
C GLN A 178 25.00 10.97 14.70
N ARG A 179 24.57 11.31 13.48
CA ARG A 179 23.48 12.28 13.26
C ARG A 179 22.14 11.79 13.85
N ALA A 180 21.84 10.50 13.73
CA ALA A 180 20.63 9.93 14.32
C ALA A 180 20.65 10.01 15.85
N MET A 181 21.76 9.65 16.48
CA MET A 181 21.90 9.71 17.94
C MET A 181 21.80 11.15 18.45
N ASP A 182 22.45 12.11 17.80
CA ASP A 182 22.34 13.53 18.15
C ASP A 182 20.89 14.03 18.01
N THR A 183 20.20 13.64 16.96
CA THR A 183 18.79 14.00 16.74
C THR A 183 17.89 13.41 17.83
N ILE A 184 18.01 12.13 18.13
CA ILE A 184 17.21 11.43 19.14
C ILE A 184 17.43 12.08 20.52
N ARG A 185 18.67 12.30 20.89
CA ARG A 185 19.04 12.84 22.20
C ARG A 185 18.74 14.32 22.35
N HIS A 186 19.19 15.16 21.42
CA HIS A 186 19.22 16.61 21.60
C HIS A 186 18.01 17.31 20.96
N VAL A 187 17.46 16.80 19.86
CA VAL A 187 16.31 17.39 19.18
C VAL A 187 15.02 16.76 19.70
N CYS A 188 14.90 15.44 19.66
CA CYS A 188 13.70 14.73 20.11
C CYS A 188 13.60 14.65 21.64
N LYS A 189 14.71 14.86 22.37
CA LYS A 189 14.76 14.83 23.85
C LYS A 189 14.17 13.54 24.42
N VAL A 190 14.46 12.42 23.77
CA VAL A 190 14.04 11.08 24.20
C VAL A 190 14.63 10.81 25.59
N THR A 191 13.83 10.25 26.50
CA THR A 191 14.32 9.84 27.84
C THR A 191 15.12 8.54 27.73
N GLU A 192 15.92 8.22 28.76
CA GLU A 192 16.66 6.95 28.80
C GLU A 192 15.72 5.74 28.85
N GLU A 193 14.56 5.89 29.48
CA GLU A 193 13.52 4.86 29.54
C GLU A 193 12.92 4.60 28.16
N ASP A 194 12.49 5.66 27.45
CA ASP A 194 11.97 5.55 26.09
C ASP A 194 13.01 4.97 25.13
N TRP A 195 14.30 5.40 25.28
CA TRP A 195 15.39 4.85 24.47
C TRP A 195 15.49 3.33 24.57
N ARG A 196 15.43 2.77 25.78
CA ARG A 196 15.44 1.31 25.99
C ARG A 196 14.20 0.65 25.42
N SER A 197 13.03 1.24 25.67
CA SER A 197 11.75 0.71 25.19
C SER A 197 11.65 0.64 23.66
N PHE A 198 12.37 1.49 22.92
CA PHE A 198 12.42 1.44 21.46
C PHE A 198 12.97 0.11 20.96
N PHE A 199 14.05 -0.40 21.55
CA PHE A 199 14.65 -1.67 21.14
C PHE A 199 13.74 -2.85 21.47
N GLU A 200 13.11 -2.84 22.64
CA GLU A 200 12.12 -3.84 23.04
C GLU A 200 10.94 -3.85 22.05
N THR A 201 10.38 -2.68 21.77
CA THR A 201 9.28 -2.52 20.80
C THR A 201 9.64 -3.05 19.43
N LEU A 202 10.84 -2.76 18.92
CA LEU A 202 11.32 -3.23 17.63
C LEU A 202 11.52 -4.75 17.63
N SER A 203 12.11 -5.31 18.70
CA SER A 203 12.35 -6.75 18.87
C SER A 203 11.04 -7.52 18.90
N GLU A 204 10.11 -7.13 19.75
CA GLU A 204 8.79 -7.77 19.84
C GLU A 204 8.02 -7.73 18.54
N SER A 205 8.02 -6.57 17.88
CA SER A 205 7.32 -6.38 16.61
C SER A 205 7.89 -7.29 15.51
N GLU A 206 9.23 -7.39 15.42
CA GLU A 206 9.85 -8.18 14.37
C GLU A 206 9.80 -9.68 14.67
N LEU A 207 9.97 -10.07 15.93
CA LEU A 207 9.81 -11.47 16.36
C LEU A 207 8.38 -11.97 16.10
N ARG A 208 7.38 -11.15 16.41
CA ARG A 208 5.97 -11.46 16.10
C ARG A 208 5.73 -11.63 14.60
N ALA A 209 6.29 -10.74 13.79
CA ALA A 209 6.14 -10.78 12.33
C ALA A 209 6.81 -12.01 11.71
N ASN A 210 7.88 -12.53 12.32
CA ASN A 210 8.67 -13.64 11.81
C ASN A 210 8.51 -14.93 12.62
N LYS A 211 7.51 -14.97 13.52
CA LYS A 211 7.31 -16.11 14.45
C LYS A 211 7.27 -17.46 13.74
N ALA A 212 6.56 -17.57 12.62
CA ALA A 212 6.47 -18.81 11.86
C ALA A 212 7.87 -19.30 11.38
N SER A 213 8.70 -18.38 10.92
CA SER A 213 10.06 -18.70 10.44
C SER A 213 11.02 -19.11 11.58
N VAL A 214 10.78 -18.60 12.80
CA VAL A 214 11.50 -19.02 14.01
C VAL A 214 11.01 -20.40 14.45
N ASP A 215 9.70 -20.62 14.50
CA ASP A 215 9.10 -21.91 14.87
C ASP A 215 9.50 -23.03 13.89
N GLU A 216 9.66 -22.71 12.60
CA GLU A 216 10.17 -23.61 11.55
C GLU A 216 11.72 -23.80 11.58
N GLY A 217 12.43 -23.09 12.45
CA GLY A 217 13.89 -23.17 12.58
C GLY A 217 14.69 -22.53 11.43
N ILE A 218 14.06 -21.69 10.60
CA ILE A 218 14.70 -20.96 9.49
C ILE A 218 15.61 -19.84 10.03
N PHE A 219 15.17 -19.20 11.10
CA PHE A 219 15.91 -18.18 11.84
C PHE A 219 15.95 -18.47 13.34
N SER A 220 17.05 -18.04 14.00
CA SER A 220 17.06 -17.92 15.45
C SER A 220 16.25 -16.69 15.91
N SER A 221 15.67 -16.74 17.10
CA SER A 221 15.02 -15.58 17.73
C SER A 221 15.97 -14.38 17.87
N ASP A 222 17.27 -14.64 18.08
CA ASP A 222 18.33 -13.62 18.25
C ASP A 222 18.49 -12.75 17.00
N GLU A 223 18.11 -13.26 15.82
CA GLU A 223 18.11 -12.46 14.59
C GLU A 223 17.21 -11.23 14.70
N PHE A 224 16.12 -11.35 15.47
CA PHE A 224 15.11 -10.31 15.66
C PHE A 224 15.26 -9.55 16.99
N ASP A 225 16.30 -9.82 17.77
CA ASP A 225 16.62 -9.07 18.99
C ASP A 225 17.43 -7.81 18.66
N PHE A 226 16.76 -6.66 18.72
CA PHE A 226 17.40 -5.36 18.49
C PHE A 226 18.15 -4.85 19.70
N ASN A 227 17.94 -5.42 20.92
CA ASN A 227 18.68 -5.00 22.12
C ASN A 227 20.18 -5.24 21.96
N ARG A 228 20.59 -6.22 21.17
CA ARG A 228 22.00 -6.51 20.88
C ARG A 228 22.77 -5.35 20.23
N PHE A 229 22.06 -4.39 19.62
CA PHE A 229 22.67 -3.23 18.98
C PHE A 229 22.84 -2.04 19.93
N GLN A 230 22.40 -2.12 21.17
CA GLN A 230 22.64 -1.05 22.15
C GLN A 230 24.12 -0.97 22.48
N GLY A 231 24.68 0.25 22.44
CA GLY A 231 26.04 0.51 22.87
C GLY A 231 26.19 0.51 24.39
N LYS A 232 27.42 0.68 24.85
CA LYS A 232 27.75 0.73 26.30
C LYS A 232 27.16 1.95 27.00
N ASP A 233 27.09 3.06 26.28
CA ASP A 233 26.56 4.32 26.80
C ASP A 233 25.11 4.51 26.34
N THR A 234 24.30 5.20 27.13
CA THR A 234 22.95 5.61 26.73
C THR A 234 23.03 6.47 25.47
N PHE A 235 22.09 6.29 24.54
CA PHE A 235 22.07 6.94 23.24
C PHE A 235 23.28 6.62 22.36
N SER A 236 23.84 5.42 22.50
CA SER A 236 24.86 4.88 21.60
C SER A 236 24.44 3.53 21.02
N LEU A 237 25.02 3.17 19.89
CA LEU A 237 24.87 1.87 19.25
C LEU A 237 26.21 1.12 19.28
N ASP A 238 26.18 -0.19 19.34
CA ASP A 238 27.31 -1.04 19.01
C ASP A 238 27.52 -0.94 17.49
N PHE A 239 28.38 0.00 17.09
CA PHE A 239 28.62 0.31 15.69
C PHE A 239 29.24 -0.85 14.93
N ASP A 240 30.18 -1.58 15.52
CA ASP A 240 30.87 -2.67 14.88
C ASP A 240 29.89 -3.81 14.56
N LEU A 241 29.02 -4.16 15.49
CA LEU A 241 27.97 -5.14 15.27
C LEU A 241 26.94 -4.65 14.24
N LEU A 242 26.52 -3.40 14.33
CA LEU A 242 25.56 -2.82 13.40
C LEU A 242 26.10 -2.85 11.97
N GLU A 243 27.30 -2.36 11.76
CA GLU A 243 27.98 -2.30 10.48
C GLU A 243 28.15 -3.71 9.87
N GLU A 244 28.64 -4.65 10.67
CA GLU A 244 28.85 -6.04 10.24
C GLU A 244 27.54 -6.69 9.77
N VAL A 245 26.47 -6.58 10.57
CA VAL A 245 25.16 -7.19 10.24
C VAL A 245 24.57 -6.60 8.96
N TYR A 246 24.64 -5.27 8.77
CA TYR A 246 24.10 -4.64 7.57
C TYR A 246 24.98 -4.90 6.34
N TRP A 247 26.32 -4.92 6.52
CA TRP A 247 27.23 -5.27 5.45
C TRP A 247 27.03 -6.71 4.97
N GLN A 248 26.92 -7.67 5.89
CA GLN A 248 26.67 -9.07 5.55
C GLN A 248 25.34 -9.24 4.78
N ALA A 249 24.26 -8.63 5.27
CA ALA A 249 22.96 -8.69 4.61
C ALA A 249 22.99 -8.07 3.21
N GLY A 250 23.61 -6.90 3.06
CA GLY A 250 23.73 -6.23 1.77
C GLY A 250 24.64 -6.98 0.79
N SER A 251 25.77 -7.52 1.27
CA SER A 251 26.70 -8.33 0.47
C SER A 251 26.06 -9.62 -0.03
N ALA A 252 25.20 -10.26 0.78
CA ALA A 252 24.44 -11.43 0.35
C ALA A 252 23.47 -11.11 -0.81
N LEU A 253 23.07 -9.86 -0.97
CA LEU A 253 22.22 -9.37 -2.05
C LEU A 253 23.01 -8.80 -3.24
N ALA A 254 24.36 -8.77 -3.21
CA ALA A 254 25.18 -8.09 -4.22
C ALA A 254 24.90 -8.57 -5.65
N SER A 255 24.60 -9.86 -5.85
CA SER A 255 24.23 -10.43 -7.15
C SER A 255 22.84 -10.00 -7.62
N CYS A 256 21.98 -9.53 -6.72
CA CYS A 256 20.64 -9.03 -7.01
C CYS A 256 20.62 -7.51 -7.27
N ILE A 257 21.77 -6.81 -7.15
CA ILE A 257 21.85 -5.36 -7.31
C ILE A 257 22.26 -5.03 -8.75
N GLY A 258 21.52 -4.14 -9.41
CA GLY A 258 21.83 -3.73 -10.78
C GLY A 258 20.91 -2.64 -11.30
N ASP A 259 21.02 -2.35 -12.58
CA ASP A 259 20.22 -1.33 -13.28
C ASP A 259 18.90 -1.93 -13.78
N ILE A 260 17.78 -1.60 -13.13
CA ILE A 260 16.45 -2.09 -13.54
C ILE A 260 15.97 -1.51 -14.87
N ARG A 261 16.54 -0.37 -15.32
CA ARG A 261 16.15 0.29 -16.58
C ARG A 261 16.33 -0.64 -17.77
N THR A 262 17.30 -1.51 -17.73
CA THR A 262 17.55 -2.52 -18.79
C THR A 262 16.33 -3.42 -18.98
N VAL A 263 15.74 -3.91 -17.90
CA VAL A 263 14.53 -4.76 -17.95
C VAL A 263 13.33 -3.95 -18.45
N LEU A 264 13.15 -2.72 -17.96
CA LEU A 264 12.04 -1.85 -18.37
C LEU A 264 12.10 -1.45 -19.85
N LEU A 265 13.31 -1.22 -20.40
CA LEU A 265 13.51 -0.92 -21.81
C LEU A 265 13.37 -2.16 -22.70
N GLU A 266 13.82 -3.32 -22.23
CA GLU A 266 13.68 -4.59 -22.94
C GLU A 266 12.22 -5.04 -23.00
N SER A 267 11.42 -4.81 -21.95
CA SER A 267 10.00 -5.12 -21.93
C SER A 267 9.26 -4.45 -23.08
N LYS A 268 9.65 -3.19 -23.39
CA LYS A 268 9.09 -2.45 -24.54
C LYS A 268 9.43 -3.07 -25.89
N LYS A 269 10.66 -3.61 -26.04
CA LYS A 269 11.10 -4.26 -27.28
C LYS A 269 10.45 -5.63 -27.46
N SER A 270 10.36 -6.41 -26.38
CA SER A 270 9.79 -7.76 -26.38
C SER A 270 8.25 -7.77 -26.35
N LYS A 271 7.60 -6.60 -26.15
CA LYS A 271 6.16 -6.47 -25.94
C LYS A 271 5.61 -7.27 -24.73
N ARG A 272 6.49 -7.65 -23.82
CA ARG A 272 6.09 -8.30 -22.57
C ARG A 272 5.97 -7.22 -21.49
N PRO A 273 4.76 -7.03 -20.90
CA PRO A 273 4.54 -5.92 -19.99
C PRO A 273 5.28 -6.09 -18.65
N VAL A 274 5.54 -4.96 -17.99
CA VAL A 274 5.91 -4.90 -16.58
C VAL A 274 4.73 -4.33 -15.80
N VAL A 275 4.41 -4.96 -14.66
CA VAL A 275 3.38 -4.49 -13.74
C VAL A 275 4.06 -3.75 -12.59
N ALA A 276 3.77 -2.47 -12.43
CA ALA A 276 4.27 -1.62 -11.36
C ALA A 276 3.27 -1.62 -10.20
N GLU A 277 3.74 -1.96 -9.01
CA GLU A 277 2.97 -2.09 -7.78
C GLU A 277 3.32 -0.96 -6.81
N PHE A 278 2.33 -0.15 -6.44
CA PHE A 278 2.48 0.89 -5.43
C PHE A 278 2.22 0.36 -4.02
N GLY A 279 3.00 0.83 -3.07
CA GLY A 279 2.90 0.42 -1.66
C GLY A 279 1.68 0.98 -0.92
N GLN A 280 1.20 2.16 -1.29
CA GLN A 280 0.13 2.91 -0.61
C GLN A 280 -0.95 3.32 -1.62
N ALA A 281 -1.72 4.36 -1.31
CA ALA A 281 -2.84 4.83 -2.10
C ALA A 281 -2.81 6.35 -2.29
N TYR A 282 -3.64 6.87 -3.18
CA TYR A 282 -3.69 8.28 -3.59
C TYR A 282 -3.75 9.25 -2.40
N TRP A 283 -4.63 9.01 -1.43
CA TRP A 283 -4.81 9.92 -0.29
C TRP A 283 -3.73 9.78 0.80
N LEU A 284 -2.78 8.87 0.61
CA LEU A 284 -1.58 8.75 1.44
C LEU A 284 -0.33 9.38 0.80
N ASP A 285 -0.46 9.99 -0.38
CA ASP A 285 0.63 10.69 -1.04
C ASP A 285 1.18 11.83 -0.18
N LYS A 286 2.51 11.95 -0.11
CA LYS A 286 3.18 12.97 0.73
C LYS A 286 2.80 14.41 0.40
N ARG A 287 2.29 14.70 -0.81
CA ARG A 287 1.95 16.05 -1.28
C ARG A 287 0.45 16.23 -1.50
N HIS A 288 -0.24 15.19 -1.98
CA HIS A 288 -1.65 15.25 -2.36
C HIS A 288 -2.58 14.68 -1.30
N GLY A 289 -2.06 13.85 -0.38
CA GLY A 289 -2.82 13.23 0.69
C GLY A 289 -3.11 14.16 1.87
N PHE A 290 -3.70 13.58 2.92
CA PHE A 290 -4.16 14.30 4.12
C PHE A 290 -3.03 14.50 5.13
N THR A 291 -2.14 15.44 4.85
CA THR A 291 -1.06 15.80 5.78
C THR A 291 -1.62 16.25 7.13
N PRO A 292 -1.06 15.77 8.26
CA PRO A 292 0.20 15.03 8.42
C PRO A 292 0.08 13.49 8.33
N ASN A 293 -1.09 12.96 8.03
CA ASN A 293 -1.40 11.53 8.07
C ASN A 293 -1.18 10.87 6.70
N VAL A 294 0.02 10.99 6.17
CA VAL A 294 0.46 10.52 4.84
C VAL A 294 1.70 9.64 4.94
N THR A 295 2.03 8.94 3.86
CA THR A 295 3.36 8.31 3.72
C THR A 295 4.40 9.33 3.27
N ALA A 296 5.67 8.96 3.31
CA ALA A 296 6.76 9.87 2.93
C ALA A 296 7.12 9.80 1.43
N SER A 297 6.46 8.95 0.66
CA SER A 297 6.68 8.80 -0.79
C SER A 297 5.53 9.37 -1.61
N HIS A 298 5.76 9.55 -2.92
CA HIS A 298 4.70 9.75 -3.88
C HIS A 298 4.00 8.43 -4.20
N THR A 299 2.67 8.49 -4.37
CA THR A 299 1.80 7.33 -4.64
C THR A 299 1.00 7.47 -5.93
N THR A 300 1.31 8.47 -6.74
CA THR A 300 0.71 8.71 -8.05
C THR A 300 1.56 8.14 -9.17
N GLY A 301 0.96 7.84 -10.33
CA GLY A 301 1.62 7.18 -11.47
C GLY A 301 2.93 7.83 -11.95
N ALA A 302 3.12 9.13 -11.71
CA ALA A 302 4.38 9.81 -12.02
C ALA A 302 5.60 9.19 -11.32
N GLU A 303 5.43 8.64 -10.11
CA GLU A 303 6.51 8.00 -9.35
C GLU A 303 7.04 6.75 -10.02
N LEU A 304 6.25 6.05 -10.84
CA LEU A 304 6.72 4.93 -11.64
C LEU A 304 7.93 5.32 -12.52
N PHE A 305 7.86 6.49 -13.15
CA PHE A 305 8.91 6.96 -14.05
C PHE A 305 10.15 7.43 -13.30
N HIS A 306 9.98 8.08 -12.15
CA HIS A 306 11.08 8.47 -11.27
C HIS A 306 11.78 7.24 -10.70
N SER A 307 11.03 6.34 -10.11
CA SER A 307 11.54 5.11 -9.51
C SER A 307 12.13 4.14 -10.54
N GLY A 308 11.55 4.07 -11.73
CA GLY A 308 12.04 3.25 -12.84
C GLY A 308 13.22 3.88 -13.58
N GLY A 309 13.48 5.18 -13.39
CA GLY A 309 14.54 5.92 -14.10
C GLY A 309 14.35 5.94 -15.62
N ILE A 310 13.10 5.93 -16.10
CA ILE A 310 12.74 5.87 -17.53
C ILE A 310 11.95 7.11 -17.95
N PRO A 311 11.99 7.48 -19.25
CA PRO A 311 11.19 8.58 -19.78
C PRO A 311 9.70 8.33 -19.63
N LEU A 312 8.93 9.43 -19.53
CA LEU A 312 7.47 9.38 -19.59
C LEU A 312 6.99 8.67 -20.86
N GLN A 313 6.07 7.76 -20.70
CA GLN A 313 5.45 7.01 -21.80
C GLN A 313 4.04 6.59 -21.38
N GLN A 314 3.29 5.98 -22.31
CA GLN A 314 1.98 5.45 -21.96
C GLN A 314 2.09 4.35 -20.91
N VAL A 315 1.22 4.43 -19.92
CA VAL A 315 1.02 3.44 -18.89
C VAL A 315 -0.47 3.17 -18.75
N LYS A 316 -0.84 1.95 -18.45
CA LYS A 316 -2.22 1.59 -18.09
C LYS A 316 -2.36 1.77 -16.59
N GLU A 317 -2.98 2.85 -16.17
CA GLU A 317 -3.21 3.16 -14.76
C GLU A 317 -4.44 2.43 -14.23
N ILE A 318 -4.25 1.57 -13.22
CA ILE A 318 -5.31 0.76 -12.60
C ILE A 318 -5.49 1.19 -11.16
N GLY A 319 -6.67 1.74 -10.87
CA GLY A 319 -7.07 2.16 -9.54
C GLY A 319 -7.76 1.04 -8.77
N CYS A 320 -7.32 0.77 -7.55
CA CYS A 320 -7.92 -0.24 -6.68
C CYS A 320 -8.74 0.40 -5.57
N CYS A 321 -9.94 -0.10 -5.32
CA CYS A 321 -10.75 0.20 -4.14
C CYS A 321 -11.44 -1.06 -3.61
N LYS A 322 -12.06 -0.95 -2.45
CA LYS A 322 -13.02 -1.92 -1.93
C LYS A 322 -14.44 -1.40 -2.20
N ALA A 323 -15.42 -2.29 -2.11
CA ALA A 323 -16.84 -1.90 -2.15
C ALA A 323 -17.31 -1.12 -0.89
N TYR A 324 -16.44 -0.92 0.06
CA TYR A 324 -16.58 -0.09 1.28
C TYR A 324 -15.22 0.52 1.60
N ASP A 325 -15.11 1.30 2.67
CA ASP A 325 -13.85 1.94 3.03
C ASP A 325 -13.19 1.35 4.26
N THR A 326 -11.86 1.41 4.26
CA THR A 326 -11.03 1.09 5.41
C THR A 326 -9.94 2.14 5.58
N LYS A 327 -9.57 2.41 6.82
CA LYS A 327 -8.53 3.36 7.15
C LYS A 327 -7.59 2.84 8.23
N VAL A 328 -6.32 3.11 8.04
CA VAL A 328 -5.25 2.88 9.03
C VAL A 328 -5.07 4.14 9.88
N GLY A 329 -4.77 3.97 11.15
CA GLY A 329 -4.50 5.09 12.08
C GLY A 329 -5.70 5.46 12.93
N THR A 330 -5.57 6.53 13.69
CA THR A 330 -6.56 6.98 14.69
C THR A 330 -7.21 8.32 14.33
N HIS A 331 -6.74 8.95 13.26
CA HIS A 331 -7.24 10.27 12.85
C HIS A 331 -8.62 10.17 12.18
N HIS A 332 -9.29 11.30 12.06
CA HIS A 332 -10.66 11.43 11.59
C HIS A 332 -10.97 10.66 10.30
N PHE A 333 -12.08 9.94 10.30
CA PHE A 333 -12.59 9.15 9.18
C PHE A 333 -14.06 9.51 8.92
N LEU A 334 -14.30 10.34 7.91
CA LEU A 334 -15.62 10.95 7.64
C LEU A 334 -16.76 9.94 7.54
N THR A 335 -16.52 8.84 6.82
CA THR A 335 -17.54 7.83 6.55
C THR A 335 -17.50 6.65 7.52
N GLN A 336 -16.81 6.79 8.66
CA GLN A 336 -16.65 5.71 9.64
C GLN A 336 -17.98 5.10 10.05
N ILE A 337 -18.04 3.77 10.10
CA ILE A 337 -19.13 3.02 10.67
C ILE A 337 -18.78 2.71 12.13
N ASP A 338 -19.68 3.04 13.03
CA ASP A 338 -19.54 2.65 14.44
C ASP A 338 -19.79 1.15 14.59
N HIS A 339 -18.69 0.39 14.62
CA HIS A 339 -18.73 -1.07 14.73
C HIS A 339 -19.18 -1.59 16.11
N GLU A 340 -19.36 -0.72 17.11
CA GLU A 340 -19.96 -1.11 18.39
C GLU A 340 -21.48 -1.19 18.29
N VAL A 341 -22.09 -0.41 17.41
CA VAL A 341 -23.55 -0.30 17.24
C VAL A 341 -24.02 -0.99 15.96
N ASP A 342 -23.36 -0.72 14.84
CA ASP A 342 -23.77 -1.19 13.52
C ASP A 342 -23.37 -2.67 13.29
N ARG A 343 -24.30 -3.50 12.82
CA ARG A 343 -24.08 -4.94 12.60
C ARG A 343 -23.14 -5.21 11.44
N LEU A 344 -23.29 -4.46 10.33
CA LEU A 344 -22.39 -4.57 9.19
C LEU A 344 -21.00 -4.07 9.59
N GLY A 345 -20.91 -2.97 10.32
CA GLY A 345 -19.68 -2.47 10.89
C GLY A 345 -18.94 -3.52 11.73
N LYS A 346 -19.65 -4.24 12.60
CA LYS A 346 -19.08 -5.38 13.37
C LYS A 346 -18.56 -6.49 12.48
N LYS A 347 -19.27 -6.84 11.41
CA LYS A 347 -18.87 -7.86 10.44
C LYS A 347 -17.60 -7.43 9.71
N LEU A 348 -17.60 -6.22 9.14
CA LEU A 348 -16.47 -5.68 8.39
C LEU A 348 -15.22 -5.53 9.28
N ALA A 349 -15.38 -5.04 10.50
CA ALA A 349 -14.27 -4.93 11.44
C ALA A 349 -13.58 -6.27 11.70
N LYS A 350 -14.33 -7.38 11.81
CA LYS A 350 -13.75 -8.73 11.97
C LYS A 350 -12.95 -9.20 10.76
N LEU A 351 -13.19 -8.65 9.58
CA LEU A 351 -12.49 -9.01 8.33
C LEU A 351 -11.25 -8.13 8.07
N GLU A 352 -11.12 -7.01 8.80
CA GLU A 352 -10.15 -5.96 8.47
C GLU A 352 -9.07 -5.81 9.53
N PHE A 353 -7.95 -6.51 9.30
CA PHE A 353 -6.74 -6.39 10.10
C PHE A 353 -5.53 -6.08 9.22
N GLY A 354 -4.64 -5.26 9.72
CA GLY A 354 -3.41 -4.94 9.02
C GLY A 354 -2.49 -6.14 8.83
N THR A 355 -2.15 -6.44 7.58
CA THR A 355 -1.28 -7.56 7.22
C THR A 355 0.07 -7.51 7.94
N SER A 356 0.67 -6.32 8.09
CA SER A 356 1.98 -6.12 8.72
C SER A 356 1.93 -5.91 10.23
N THR A 357 0.88 -5.25 10.73
CA THR A 357 0.83 -4.80 12.13
C THR A 357 -0.16 -5.59 12.99
N GLY A 358 -1.07 -6.35 12.37
CA GLY A 358 -2.18 -7.02 13.05
C GLY A 358 -3.17 -6.05 13.71
N ARG A 359 -3.06 -4.72 13.46
CA ARG A 359 -3.97 -3.73 14.02
C ARG A 359 -5.31 -3.78 13.30
N GLN A 360 -6.40 -3.67 14.06
CA GLN A 360 -7.75 -3.48 13.55
C GLN A 360 -7.80 -2.24 12.66
N ARG A 361 -8.46 -2.33 11.51
CA ARG A 361 -8.76 -1.18 10.65
C ARG A 361 -10.06 -0.52 11.10
N MET A 362 -10.14 0.79 10.97
CA MET A 362 -11.43 1.46 10.93
C MET A 362 -12.14 1.06 9.64
N VAL A 363 -13.45 0.85 9.71
CA VAL A 363 -14.31 0.53 8.57
C VAL A 363 -15.28 1.68 8.33
N GLY A 364 -15.64 1.92 7.07
CA GLY A 364 -16.49 3.03 6.67
C GLY A 364 -17.34 2.70 5.46
N TRP A 365 -18.37 3.51 5.24
CA TRP A 365 -19.19 3.47 4.03
C TRP A 365 -18.35 3.90 2.83
N PHE A 366 -18.71 3.41 1.65
CA PHE A 366 -18.05 3.78 0.41
C PHE A 366 -18.11 5.30 0.18
N ASP A 367 -16.96 5.94 0.04
CA ASP A 367 -16.83 7.38 -0.16
C ASP A 367 -16.55 7.69 -1.64
N SER A 368 -17.61 8.07 -2.37
CA SER A 368 -17.49 8.46 -3.77
C SER A 368 -16.75 9.78 -3.95
N VAL A 369 -16.81 10.67 -2.95
CA VAL A 369 -16.16 11.98 -3.03
C VAL A 369 -14.63 11.83 -3.02
N GLU A 370 -14.09 11.09 -2.04
CA GLU A 370 -12.64 10.83 -1.99
C GLU A 370 -12.16 10.09 -3.25
N LYS A 371 -12.85 9.02 -3.64
CA LYS A 371 -12.44 8.20 -4.79
C LYS A 371 -12.63 8.90 -6.14
N GLY A 372 -13.73 9.62 -6.31
CA GLY A 372 -13.97 10.40 -7.52
C GLY A 372 -12.94 11.51 -7.71
N ASN A 373 -12.52 12.19 -6.62
CA ASN A 373 -11.41 13.14 -6.69
C ASN A 373 -10.08 12.44 -7.00
N ALA A 374 -9.83 11.24 -6.44
CA ALA A 374 -8.65 10.47 -6.81
C ALA A 374 -8.65 10.09 -8.30
N LEU A 375 -9.79 9.71 -8.88
CA LEU A 375 -9.93 9.46 -10.32
C LEU A 375 -9.65 10.72 -11.14
N ARG A 376 -10.27 11.83 -10.76
CA ARG A 376 -10.14 13.13 -11.46
C ARG A 376 -8.69 13.58 -11.57
N TYR A 377 -7.91 13.44 -10.50
CA TYR A 377 -6.54 13.96 -10.41
C TYR A 377 -5.46 12.90 -10.58
N GLY A 378 -5.78 11.64 -10.46
CA GLY A 378 -4.85 10.51 -10.58
C GLY A 378 -4.71 9.95 -12.00
N GLY A 379 -5.72 10.15 -12.87
CA GLY A 379 -5.65 9.78 -14.30
C GLY A 379 -5.76 8.28 -14.54
N PHE A 380 -6.68 7.58 -13.90
CA PHE A 380 -6.86 6.13 -14.03
C PHE A 380 -7.62 5.74 -15.30
N ASP A 381 -7.15 4.69 -15.98
CA ASP A 381 -7.78 4.07 -17.16
C ASP A 381 -8.76 2.97 -16.78
N GLU A 382 -8.46 2.25 -15.71
CA GLU A 382 -9.25 1.10 -15.24
C GLU A 382 -9.39 1.13 -13.72
N LEU A 383 -10.45 0.48 -13.24
CA LEU A 383 -10.75 0.32 -11.82
C LEU A 383 -10.91 -1.15 -11.47
N VAL A 384 -10.50 -1.50 -10.26
CA VAL A 384 -10.80 -2.78 -9.62
C VAL A 384 -11.54 -2.53 -8.33
N ILE A 385 -12.68 -3.21 -8.16
CA ILE A 385 -13.51 -3.13 -6.97
C ILE A 385 -13.40 -4.45 -6.23
N ASN A 386 -12.76 -4.46 -5.07
CA ASN A 386 -12.54 -5.65 -4.26
C ASN A 386 -13.61 -5.78 -3.16
N LYS A 387 -13.77 -7.01 -2.64
CA LYS A 387 -14.54 -7.31 -1.43
C LYS A 387 -16.03 -6.96 -1.50
N LEU A 388 -16.66 -7.13 -2.65
CA LEU A 388 -18.11 -6.97 -2.76
C LEU A 388 -18.86 -7.99 -1.88
N ASP A 389 -18.33 -9.22 -1.78
CA ASP A 389 -18.83 -10.31 -0.93
C ASP A 389 -18.93 -9.94 0.57
N ALA A 390 -18.06 -9.06 1.04
CA ALA A 390 -18.09 -8.63 2.44
C ALA A 390 -19.36 -7.87 2.82
N LEU A 391 -20.06 -7.27 1.85
CA LEU A 391 -21.30 -6.53 2.04
C LEU A 391 -22.55 -7.40 2.06
N SER A 392 -22.48 -8.70 1.70
CA SER A 392 -23.61 -9.62 1.85
C SER A 392 -24.10 -9.64 3.29
N MET A 393 -25.40 -9.50 3.48
CA MET A 393 -26.01 -9.40 4.82
C MET A 393 -26.46 -10.78 5.31
N ASP A 394 -26.39 -10.99 6.62
CA ASP A 394 -26.91 -12.20 7.22
C ASP A 394 -28.48 -12.21 7.18
N GLN A 395 -29.08 -13.38 7.24
CA GLN A 395 -30.53 -13.52 7.26
C GLN A 395 -31.11 -12.76 8.48
N GLY A 396 -32.24 -12.05 8.25
CA GLY A 396 -32.89 -11.23 9.25
C GLY A 396 -32.29 -9.83 9.43
N TRP A 397 -31.32 -9.41 8.60
CA TRP A 397 -30.88 -8.01 8.54
C TRP A 397 -31.77 -7.23 7.58
N GLU A 398 -32.13 -6.02 8.00
CA GLU A 398 -32.89 -5.05 7.20
C GLU A 398 -32.12 -3.73 7.01
N GLU A 399 -30.86 -3.72 7.43
CA GLU A 399 -29.99 -2.56 7.31
C GLU A 399 -29.76 -2.22 5.84
N LYS A 400 -29.64 -0.92 5.58
CA LYS A 400 -29.35 -0.39 4.25
C LYS A 400 -27.84 -0.19 4.07
N LEU A 401 -27.36 -0.37 2.84
CA LEU A 401 -26.05 0.08 2.44
C LEU A 401 -26.06 1.58 2.16
N LYS A 402 -24.94 2.25 2.38
CA LYS A 402 -24.80 3.69 2.15
C LYS A 402 -23.60 3.99 1.26
N ILE A 403 -23.77 4.98 0.38
CA ILE A 403 -22.71 5.57 -0.43
C ILE A 403 -22.65 7.05 -0.08
N CYS A 404 -21.48 7.56 0.31
CA CYS A 404 -21.27 8.98 0.50
C CYS A 404 -21.10 9.66 -0.87
N THR A 405 -22.03 10.52 -1.24
CA THR A 405 -22.07 11.18 -2.55
C THR A 405 -21.70 12.66 -2.51
N ALA A 406 -21.72 13.27 -1.32
CA ALA A 406 -21.32 14.66 -1.10
C ALA A 406 -20.85 14.86 0.35
N TYR A 407 -20.20 15.98 0.61
CA TYR A 407 -19.95 16.48 1.96
C TYR A 407 -20.75 17.76 2.21
N ARG A 408 -21.11 17.98 3.47
CA ARG A 408 -21.80 19.18 3.93
C ARG A 408 -20.87 19.98 4.83
N TYR A 409 -20.71 21.26 4.52
CA TYR A 409 -20.07 22.22 5.39
C TYR A 409 -20.98 22.62 6.59
N PRO A 410 -20.40 23.19 7.67
CA PRO A 410 -21.20 23.67 8.82
C PRO A 410 -22.27 24.73 8.47
N ASP A 411 -22.11 25.45 7.38
CA ASP A 411 -23.09 26.43 6.87
C ASP A 411 -24.22 25.80 6.03
N GLY A 412 -24.19 24.46 5.86
CA GLY A 412 -25.16 23.70 5.07
C GLY A 412 -24.82 23.55 3.59
N THR A 413 -23.77 24.22 3.10
CA THR A 413 -23.33 24.12 1.69
C THR A 413 -22.81 22.72 1.39
N LEU A 414 -23.20 22.17 0.22
CA LEU A 414 -22.73 20.86 -0.25
C LEU A 414 -21.52 20.99 -1.17
N THR A 415 -20.65 20.00 -1.12
CA THR A 415 -19.50 19.89 -2.02
C THR A 415 -19.21 18.44 -2.39
N THR A 416 -18.77 18.23 -3.62
CA THR A 416 -18.16 16.98 -4.13
C THR A 416 -16.64 17.08 -4.27
N SER A 417 -16.06 18.18 -3.81
CA SER A 417 -14.60 18.37 -3.79
C SER A 417 -14.05 18.06 -2.41
N VAL A 418 -12.92 17.36 -2.37
CA VAL A 418 -12.19 17.10 -1.11
C VAL A 418 -11.38 18.34 -0.75
N PRO A 419 -11.63 18.98 0.41
CA PRO A 419 -10.83 20.11 0.87
C PRO A 419 -9.37 19.69 1.12
N ARG A 420 -8.44 20.58 0.74
CA ARG A 420 -7.01 20.32 0.94
C ARG A 420 -6.53 20.59 2.39
N SER A 421 -7.32 21.34 3.17
CA SER A 421 -7.07 21.54 4.60
C SER A 421 -7.72 20.42 5.41
N GLU A 422 -6.90 19.72 6.21
CA GLU A 422 -7.40 18.71 7.13
C GLU A 422 -8.29 19.32 8.22
N GLU A 423 -8.02 20.54 8.65
CA GLU A 423 -8.85 21.27 9.62
C GLU A 423 -10.27 21.49 9.08
N ILE A 424 -10.38 21.90 7.80
CA ILE A 424 -11.68 22.04 7.14
C ILE A 424 -12.34 20.67 7.00
N ARG A 425 -11.58 19.65 6.54
CA ARG A 425 -12.12 18.30 6.33
C ARG A 425 -12.72 17.71 7.61
N GLN A 426 -12.13 17.99 8.77
CA GLN A 426 -12.65 17.55 10.07
C GLN A 426 -13.99 18.18 10.46
N THR A 427 -14.40 19.28 9.84
CA THR A 427 -15.69 19.94 10.10
C THR A 427 -16.81 19.48 9.17
N LEU A 428 -16.50 18.64 8.19
CA LEU A 428 -17.48 18.18 7.21
C LEU A 428 -18.34 17.05 7.75
N GLU A 429 -19.56 16.98 7.25
CA GLU A 429 -20.46 15.84 7.45
C GLU A 429 -20.70 15.10 6.14
N PRO A 430 -20.66 13.75 6.13
CA PRO A 430 -20.94 12.97 4.93
C PRO A 430 -22.45 13.00 4.62
N VAL A 431 -22.79 13.14 3.34
CA VAL A 431 -24.16 13.03 2.83
C VAL A 431 -24.28 11.69 2.12
N TYR A 432 -25.23 10.90 2.58
CA TYR A 432 -25.38 9.52 2.12
C TYR A 432 -26.61 9.34 1.23
N GLU A 433 -26.44 8.56 0.21
CA GLU A 433 -27.51 7.82 -0.46
C GLU A 433 -27.62 6.44 0.16
N THR A 434 -28.86 5.93 0.26
CA THR A 434 -29.16 4.67 0.95
C THR A 434 -29.76 3.67 -0.03
N LEU A 435 -29.20 2.46 -0.06
CA LEU A 435 -29.55 1.39 -0.99
C LEU A 435 -29.94 0.11 -0.23
N ASN A 436 -30.70 -0.76 -0.89
CA ASN A 436 -30.94 -2.09 -0.35
C ASN A 436 -29.66 -2.93 -0.40
N GLY A 437 -29.46 -3.77 0.61
CA GLY A 437 -28.42 -4.80 0.59
C GLY A 437 -28.98 -6.14 0.11
N TRP A 438 -28.11 -7.10 -0.11
CA TRP A 438 -28.42 -8.47 -0.50
C TRP A 438 -27.99 -9.47 0.57
N LYS A 439 -28.57 -10.67 0.55
CA LYS A 439 -28.33 -11.74 1.54
C LYS A 439 -27.68 -12.98 0.95
N GLU A 440 -27.58 -13.04 -0.35
CA GLU A 440 -26.99 -14.14 -1.09
C GLU A 440 -25.47 -14.17 -0.89
N ASP A 441 -24.91 -15.36 -0.81
CA ASP A 441 -23.47 -15.56 -0.91
C ASP A 441 -23.06 -15.44 -2.38
N ILE A 442 -22.25 -14.45 -2.69
CA ILE A 442 -21.76 -14.15 -4.03
C ILE A 442 -20.35 -14.69 -4.30
N GLY A 443 -19.74 -15.40 -3.35
CA GLY A 443 -18.34 -15.85 -3.44
C GLY A 443 -18.05 -16.85 -4.56
N SER A 444 -19.07 -17.49 -5.10
CA SER A 444 -18.98 -18.44 -6.22
C SER A 444 -19.44 -17.86 -7.57
N ILE A 445 -19.88 -16.61 -7.60
CA ILE A 445 -20.39 -15.96 -8.82
C ILE A 445 -19.20 -15.55 -9.70
N THR A 446 -19.31 -15.87 -11.00
CA THR A 446 -18.26 -15.58 -12.00
C THR A 446 -18.71 -14.65 -13.13
N SER A 447 -20.01 -14.26 -13.15
CA SER A 447 -20.58 -13.37 -14.16
C SER A 447 -21.38 -12.24 -13.52
N TYR A 448 -21.27 -11.02 -14.07
CA TYR A 448 -21.98 -9.83 -13.58
C TYR A 448 -23.50 -10.04 -13.50
N HIS A 449 -24.09 -10.66 -14.53
CA HIS A 449 -25.54 -10.88 -14.61
C HIS A 449 -26.08 -11.95 -13.65
N GLN A 450 -25.20 -12.68 -12.96
CA GLN A 450 -25.60 -13.64 -11.91
C GLN A 450 -25.65 -12.98 -10.52
N LEU A 451 -25.14 -11.76 -10.37
CA LEU A 451 -25.24 -11.03 -9.12
C LEU A 451 -26.71 -10.75 -8.75
N PRO A 452 -27.07 -10.74 -7.45
CA PRO A 452 -28.35 -10.24 -7.00
C PRO A 452 -28.64 -8.83 -7.55
N GLU A 453 -29.90 -8.52 -7.82
CA GLU A 453 -30.32 -7.23 -8.38
C GLU A 453 -29.86 -6.06 -7.51
N GLU A 454 -29.94 -6.21 -6.18
CA GLU A 454 -29.47 -5.22 -5.22
C GLU A 454 -27.95 -5.00 -5.29
N ALA A 455 -27.18 -6.05 -5.53
CA ALA A 455 -25.72 -5.95 -5.71
C ALA A 455 -25.37 -5.25 -7.02
N GLN A 456 -26.10 -5.54 -8.11
CA GLN A 456 -25.94 -4.83 -9.39
C GLN A 456 -26.31 -3.35 -9.22
N THR A 457 -27.44 -3.04 -8.56
CA THR A 457 -27.87 -1.67 -8.26
C THR A 457 -26.83 -0.91 -7.44
N TYR A 458 -26.28 -1.55 -6.39
CA TYR A 458 -25.21 -0.96 -5.58
C TYR A 458 -23.96 -0.63 -6.42
N LEU A 459 -23.54 -1.55 -7.30
CA LEU A 459 -22.38 -1.34 -8.18
C LEU A 459 -22.64 -0.22 -9.19
N CYS A 460 -23.82 -0.20 -9.84
CA CYS A 460 -24.19 0.86 -10.78
C CYS A 460 -24.15 2.22 -10.07
N ARG A 461 -24.76 2.34 -8.90
CA ARG A 461 -24.78 3.60 -8.14
C ARG A 461 -23.40 4.01 -7.64
N MET A 462 -22.60 3.05 -7.18
CA MET A 462 -21.22 3.28 -6.76
C MET A 462 -20.37 3.82 -7.91
N VAL A 463 -20.45 3.21 -9.09
CA VAL A 463 -19.71 3.65 -10.28
C VAL A 463 -20.25 4.99 -10.78
N GLY A 464 -21.57 5.17 -10.83
CA GLY A 464 -22.22 6.41 -11.24
C GLY A 464 -21.76 7.59 -10.39
N SER A 465 -21.83 7.46 -9.07
CA SER A 465 -21.40 8.51 -8.15
C SER A 465 -19.91 8.84 -8.24
N LEU A 466 -19.06 7.84 -8.50
CA LEU A 466 -17.64 8.07 -8.77
C LEU A 466 -17.42 8.95 -10.01
N ILE A 467 -18.13 8.63 -11.10
CA ILE A 467 -18.02 9.36 -12.37
C ILE A 467 -18.59 10.78 -12.25
N GLU A 468 -19.73 10.96 -11.56
CA GLU A 468 -20.31 12.26 -11.28
C GLU A 468 -19.31 13.19 -10.55
N VAL A 469 -18.61 12.66 -9.54
CA VAL A 469 -17.58 13.40 -8.79
C VAL A 469 -16.33 13.65 -9.63
N ALA A 470 -15.88 12.66 -10.40
CA ALA A 470 -14.68 12.78 -11.21
C ALA A 470 -14.87 13.77 -12.38
N TYR A 471 -16.06 13.85 -12.93
CA TYR A 471 -16.39 14.65 -14.11
C TYR A 471 -17.61 15.56 -13.85
N PRO A 472 -17.52 16.54 -12.95
CA PRO A 472 -18.66 17.36 -12.52
C PRO A 472 -19.25 18.25 -13.65
N ASP A 473 -18.47 18.51 -14.70
CA ASP A 473 -18.91 19.25 -15.90
C ASP A 473 -19.53 18.34 -16.97
N GLY A 474 -19.75 17.07 -16.65
CA GLY A 474 -20.22 16.03 -17.56
C GLY A 474 -19.09 15.25 -18.22
N HIS A 475 -19.42 14.07 -18.71
CA HIS A 475 -18.46 13.13 -19.26
C HIS A 475 -18.70 12.78 -20.75
N ALA A 476 -19.59 13.49 -21.43
CA ALA A 476 -19.88 13.28 -22.85
C ALA A 476 -18.57 13.41 -23.67
N ASN A 477 -18.29 12.41 -24.52
CA ASN A 477 -17.10 12.31 -25.34
C ASN A 477 -15.77 12.10 -24.59
N LEU A 478 -15.79 11.82 -23.29
CA LEU A 478 -14.60 11.40 -22.55
C LEU A 478 -14.49 9.87 -22.53
N LYS A 479 -13.27 9.38 -22.52
CA LYS A 479 -13.00 7.96 -22.25
C LYS A 479 -13.07 7.74 -20.74
N LEU A 480 -14.11 7.07 -20.28
CA LEU A 480 -14.27 6.75 -18.86
C LEU A 480 -13.38 5.57 -18.44
N PRO A 481 -12.91 5.55 -17.18
CA PRO A 481 -12.24 4.39 -16.63
C PRO A 481 -13.18 3.19 -16.63
N GLN A 482 -12.70 2.04 -17.11
CA GLN A 482 -13.50 0.82 -17.21
C GLN A 482 -13.29 -0.06 -15.97
N ILE A 483 -14.32 -0.78 -15.53
CA ILE A 483 -14.17 -1.75 -14.44
C ILE A 483 -13.49 -2.99 -15.00
N ARG A 484 -12.25 -3.24 -14.57
CA ARG A 484 -11.47 -4.39 -15.05
C ARG A 484 -12.00 -5.72 -14.49
N PHE A 485 -12.27 -5.74 -13.19
CA PHE A 485 -12.95 -6.85 -12.52
C PHE A 485 -13.49 -6.45 -11.14
N ILE A 486 -14.37 -7.27 -10.61
CA ILE A 486 -14.95 -7.16 -9.27
C ILE A 486 -14.52 -8.38 -8.46
N GLY A 487 -13.90 -8.16 -7.29
CA GLY A 487 -13.55 -9.23 -6.35
C GLY A 487 -14.72 -9.62 -5.47
N VAL A 488 -15.06 -10.91 -5.49
CA VAL A 488 -16.22 -11.50 -4.79
C VAL A 488 -15.84 -12.56 -3.76
N GLY A 489 -14.58 -12.65 -3.40
CA GLY A 489 -14.08 -13.55 -2.35
C GLY A 489 -12.58 -13.40 -2.16
N PRO A 490 -11.98 -14.08 -1.15
CA PRO A 490 -10.57 -13.94 -0.80
C PRO A 490 -9.61 -14.72 -1.71
N ASP A 491 -10.08 -15.79 -2.38
CA ASP A 491 -9.23 -16.71 -3.11
C ASP A 491 -8.91 -16.19 -4.53
N PRO A 492 -7.79 -16.60 -5.13
CA PRO A 492 -7.48 -16.33 -6.53
C PRO A 492 -8.62 -16.80 -7.44
N GLY A 493 -8.93 -16.04 -8.48
CA GLY A 493 -9.99 -16.35 -9.43
C GLY A 493 -11.41 -16.08 -8.94
N GLN A 494 -11.65 -15.72 -7.67
CA GLN A 494 -12.96 -15.24 -7.22
C GLN A 494 -13.19 -13.80 -7.67
N ILE A 495 -13.27 -13.61 -8.98
CA ILE A 495 -13.45 -12.34 -9.66
C ILE A 495 -14.54 -12.46 -10.73
N ILE A 496 -15.19 -11.35 -11.02
CA ILE A 496 -16.10 -11.15 -12.14
C ILE A 496 -15.42 -10.23 -13.13
N SER A 497 -15.10 -10.71 -14.33
CA SER A 497 -14.39 -9.96 -15.38
C SER A 497 -15.29 -9.51 -16.53
N ASP A 498 -16.50 -10.04 -16.66
CA ASP A 498 -17.50 -9.68 -17.67
C ASP A 498 -18.37 -8.49 -17.24
N VAL A 499 -17.75 -7.51 -16.58
CA VAL A 499 -18.44 -6.30 -16.12
C VAL A 499 -18.86 -5.46 -17.34
N PRO A 500 -20.10 -4.97 -17.40
CA PRO A 500 -20.53 -4.08 -18.46
C PRO A 500 -19.65 -2.82 -18.56
N PRO A 501 -19.50 -2.21 -19.74
CA PRO A 501 -18.82 -0.92 -19.88
C PRO A 501 -19.37 0.13 -18.92
N THR A 502 -18.50 0.99 -18.41
CA THR A 502 -18.87 2.02 -17.44
C THR A 502 -20.04 2.88 -17.90
N GLU A 503 -20.07 3.21 -19.20
CA GLU A 503 -21.16 3.99 -19.82
C GLU A 503 -22.52 3.28 -19.70
N LYS A 504 -22.53 1.95 -19.76
CA LYS A 504 -23.74 1.15 -19.61
C LYS A 504 -24.19 1.08 -18.14
N LEU A 505 -23.24 0.87 -17.21
CA LEU A 505 -23.54 0.87 -15.78
C LEU A 505 -24.18 2.19 -15.32
N ILE A 506 -23.67 3.32 -15.81
CA ILE A 506 -24.23 4.65 -15.50
C ILE A 506 -25.62 4.83 -16.14
N ALA A 507 -25.86 4.32 -17.35
CA ALA A 507 -27.15 4.42 -18.00
C ALA A 507 -28.22 3.58 -17.30
N GLU A 508 -27.90 2.39 -16.81
CA GLU A 508 -28.77 1.52 -16.03
C GLU A 508 -29.20 2.18 -14.71
N GLU A 509 -28.33 2.97 -14.08
CA GLU A 509 -28.64 3.77 -12.90
C GLU A 509 -29.80 4.75 -13.13
N SER A 510 -29.84 5.38 -14.31
CA SER A 510 -30.86 6.40 -14.66
C SER A 510 -32.30 5.85 -14.67
N PHE A 511 -32.47 4.53 -14.64
CA PHE A 511 -33.77 3.86 -14.63
C PHE A 511 -34.23 3.36 -13.25
N THR A 512 -33.39 3.45 -12.22
CA THR A 512 -33.73 3.02 -10.87
C THR A 512 -34.25 4.22 -10.08
N PRO A 513 -35.56 4.29 -9.71
CA PRO A 513 -36.09 5.42 -8.95
C PRO A 513 -35.43 5.46 -7.57
N ALA A 514 -34.91 6.63 -7.19
CA ALA A 514 -34.44 6.87 -5.84
C ALA A 514 -35.57 6.53 -4.86
N VAL A 515 -35.31 5.55 -3.99
CA VAL A 515 -36.25 5.22 -2.91
C VAL A 515 -36.18 6.38 -1.91
N SER A 516 -37.20 7.24 -1.93
CA SER A 516 -37.38 8.41 -1.08
C SER A 516 -37.45 8.07 0.42
#